data_055f89c728598140ac560f275778f546
#
_entry.id   055f89c728598140ac560f275778f546
#
_cell.length_a   1.000
_cell.length_b   1.000
_cell.length_c   1.000
_cell.angle_alpha   90.00
_cell.angle_beta   90.00
_cell.angle_gamma   90.00
#
_symmetry.space_group_name_H-M   'P 1'
#
loop_
_entity.id
_entity.type
_entity.pdbx_description
1 polymer ?
#
loop_
_entity_poly.entity_id
_entity_poly.type
_entity_poly.pdbx_seq_one_letter_code
_entity_poly.pdbx_strand_id
1 'polypeptide(L)'
;MAKKNYNLTIDNLLDKVKEYDDNKKHLDMIRKAYEYANSKHFNQKRITGDDYIQHPLNVALILTNINSDYKAICAALLHDTIEDSDGTYEEISKLFDKEVANLVECVTKINRISFTSESEQMAANQRKILVGLAEDVRVIIIKLADRLHNMRTLYVMPLEKQKKKAK
;
A
#
# COMPACT_ATOMS: atom_id res chain seq x y z
N MET A 1 -11.36 -11.55 23.99
CA MET A 1 -12.28 -11.79 22.84
C MET A 1 -11.46 -11.78 21.57
N ALA A 2 -11.33 -12.93 20.91
CA ALA A 2 -10.64 -13.01 19.62
C ALA A 2 -11.46 -12.23 18.59
N LYS A 3 -10.88 -11.14 18.03
CA LYS A 3 -11.48 -10.48 16.87
C LYS A 3 -11.53 -11.50 15.73
N LYS A 4 -12.75 -11.86 15.27
CA LYS A 4 -12.93 -12.60 14.04
C LYS A 4 -12.18 -11.85 12.95
N ASN A 5 -11.07 -12.38 12.46
CA ASN A 5 -10.44 -11.92 11.23
C ASN A 5 -11.40 -12.25 10.09
N TYR A 6 -12.21 -11.29 9.69
CA TYR A 6 -12.90 -11.36 8.40
C TYR A 6 -11.79 -11.16 7.35
N ASN A 7 -11.41 -12.23 6.66
CA ASN A 7 -10.54 -12.10 5.51
C ASN A 7 -11.23 -11.19 4.49
N LEU A 8 -10.65 -10.03 4.27
CA LEU A 8 -11.13 -9.08 3.30
C LEU A 8 -10.96 -9.68 1.90
N THR A 9 -11.97 -9.51 1.04
CA THR A 9 -11.94 -9.99 -0.34
C THR A 9 -11.83 -8.82 -1.31
N ILE A 10 -11.40 -9.10 -2.55
CA ILE A 10 -11.39 -8.08 -3.61
C ILE A 10 -12.80 -7.54 -3.86
N ASP A 11 -13.83 -8.35 -3.74
CA ASP A 11 -15.21 -7.90 -3.95
C ASP A 11 -15.65 -6.88 -2.89
N ASN A 12 -15.19 -7.02 -1.63
CA ASN A 12 -15.44 -6.00 -0.61
C ASN A 12 -14.82 -4.64 -0.98
N LEU A 13 -13.62 -4.63 -1.56
CA LEU A 13 -12.97 -3.41 -2.04
C LEU A 13 -13.74 -2.83 -3.22
N LEU A 14 -14.10 -3.65 -4.22
CA LEU A 14 -14.82 -3.19 -5.41
C LEU A 14 -16.20 -2.64 -5.07
N ASP A 15 -16.91 -3.24 -4.12
CA ASP A 15 -18.21 -2.75 -3.68
C ASP A 15 -18.07 -1.36 -3.02
N LYS A 16 -17.00 -1.12 -2.27
CA LYS A 16 -16.70 0.20 -1.72
C LYS A 16 -16.34 1.23 -2.80
N VAL A 17 -15.56 0.84 -3.80
CA VAL A 17 -15.21 1.74 -4.92
C VAL A 17 -16.47 2.10 -5.72
N LYS A 18 -17.38 1.16 -5.98
CA LYS A 18 -18.63 1.41 -6.71
C LYS A 18 -19.53 2.47 -6.07
N GLU A 19 -19.40 2.73 -4.77
CA GLU A 19 -20.17 3.78 -4.10
C GLU A 19 -19.85 5.18 -4.67
N TYR A 20 -18.68 5.38 -5.31
CA TYR A 20 -18.26 6.68 -5.88
C TYR A 20 -17.65 6.59 -7.29
N ASP A 21 -17.25 5.41 -7.77
CA ASP A 21 -16.75 5.17 -9.13
C ASP A 21 -17.24 3.78 -9.62
N ASP A 22 -18.30 3.79 -10.42
CA ASP A 22 -18.91 2.60 -11.00
C ASP A 22 -18.42 2.29 -12.43
N ASN A 23 -17.38 2.99 -12.88
CA ASN A 23 -16.78 2.76 -14.20
C ASN A 23 -16.19 1.35 -14.28
N LYS A 24 -16.79 0.51 -15.14
CA LYS A 24 -16.38 -0.88 -15.31
C LYS A 24 -14.90 -1.06 -15.62
N LYS A 25 -14.32 -0.18 -16.45
CA LYS A 25 -12.88 -0.26 -16.79
C LYS A 25 -11.99 -0.01 -15.57
N HIS A 26 -12.39 0.91 -14.69
CA HIS A 26 -11.66 1.19 -13.45
C HIS A 26 -11.74 0.00 -12.49
N LEU A 27 -12.93 -0.58 -12.32
CA LEU A 27 -13.15 -1.76 -11.49
C LEU A 27 -12.36 -2.97 -11.99
N ASP A 28 -12.36 -3.21 -13.31
CA ASP A 28 -11.59 -4.29 -13.94
C ASP A 28 -10.08 -4.08 -13.72
N MET A 29 -9.60 -2.82 -13.79
CA MET A 29 -8.19 -2.49 -13.53
C MET A 29 -7.79 -2.74 -12.07
N ILE A 30 -8.65 -2.38 -11.11
CA ILE A 30 -8.45 -2.66 -9.69
C ILE A 30 -8.39 -4.17 -9.43
N ARG A 31 -9.31 -4.95 -10.02
CA ARG A 31 -9.29 -6.41 -9.91
C ARG A 31 -7.99 -6.99 -10.46
N LYS A 32 -7.57 -6.53 -11.63
CA LYS A 32 -6.30 -6.94 -12.25
C LYS A 32 -5.08 -6.60 -11.37
N ALA A 33 -5.08 -5.43 -10.71
CA ALA A 33 -4.02 -5.04 -9.79
C ALA A 33 -3.96 -5.96 -8.56
N TYR A 34 -5.11 -6.32 -8.01
CA TYR A 34 -5.20 -7.31 -6.93
C TYR A 34 -4.65 -8.68 -7.36
N GLU A 35 -5.07 -9.20 -8.52
CA GLU A 35 -4.63 -10.50 -9.03
C GLU A 35 -3.11 -10.54 -9.24
N TYR A 36 -2.55 -9.48 -9.83
CA TYR A 36 -1.11 -9.33 -10.00
C TYR A 36 -0.39 -9.30 -8.65
N ALA A 37 -0.81 -8.45 -7.71
CA ALA A 37 -0.20 -8.37 -6.39
C ALA A 37 -0.30 -9.71 -5.64
N ASN A 38 -1.44 -10.39 -5.71
CA ASN A 38 -1.65 -11.69 -5.08
C ASN A 38 -0.71 -12.76 -5.67
N SER A 39 -0.48 -12.75 -7.00
CA SER A 39 0.45 -13.67 -7.64
C SER A 39 1.90 -13.41 -7.22
N LYS A 40 2.30 -12.12 -7.08
CA LYS A 40 3.65 -11.71 -6.69
C LYS A 40 3.95 -12.02 -5.22
N HIS A 41 2.95 -12.02 -4.36
CA HIS A 41 3.06 -12.35 -2.93
C HIS A 41 2.59 -13.77 -2.60
N PHE A 42 2.53 -14.66 -3.60
CA PHE A 42 2.11 -16.04 -3.39
C PHE A 42 2.97 -16.74 -2.33
N ASN A 43 2.32 -17.44 -1.40
CA ASN A 43 2.96 -18.11 -0.25
C ASN A 43 3.67 -17.18 0.77
N GLN A 44 3.61 -15.87 0.63
CA GLN A 44 4.10 -14.96 1.65
C GLN A 44 3.06 -14.79 2.76
N LYS A 45 3.53 -14.75 4.02
CA LYS A 45 2.70 -14.54 5.21
C LYS A 45 3.17 -13.31 5.99
N ARG A 46 2.22 -12.61 6.57
CA ARG A 46 2.50 -11.54 7.54
C ARG A 46 2.84 -12.15 8.92
N ILE A 47 3.41 -11.33 9.81
CA ILE A 47 3.65 -11.72 11.23
C ILE A 47 2.33 -12.11 11.92
N THR A 48 1.20 -11.58 11.47
CA THR A 48 -0.14 -11.94 11.95
C THR A 48 -0.57 -13.37 11.58
N GLY A 49 0.14 -14.02 10.65
CA GLY A 49 -0.21 -15.32 10.07
C GLY A 49 -1.11 -15.24 8.84
N ASP A 50 -1.67 -14.07 8.54
CA ASP A 50 -2.51 -13.84 7.36
C ASP A 50 -1.69 -13.88 6.07
N ASP A 51 -2.35 -14.16 4.92
CA ASP A 51 -1.73 -14.03 3.61
C ASP A 51 -1.29 -12.58 3.37
N TYR A 52 -0.12 -12.40 2.74
CA TYR A 52 0.47 -11.07 2.57
C TYR A 52 -0.48 -10.10 1.86
N ILE A 53 -1.26 -10.59 0.88
CA ILE A 53 -2.22 -9.81 0.11
C ILE A 53 -3.26 -9.07 0.97
N GLN A 54 -3.52 -9.54 2.20
CA GLN A 54 -4.44 -8.85 3.12
C GLN A 54 -3.94 -7.46 3.50
N HIS A 55 -2.62 -7.21 3.48
CA HIS A 55 -2.07 -5.90 3.76
C HIS A 55 -2.39 -4.88 2.67
N PRO A 56 -1.94 -5.04 1.41
CA PRO A 56 -2.25 -4.07 0.35
C PRO A 56 -3.75 -3.92 0.10
N LEU A 57 -4.53 -5.00 0.30
CA LEU A 57 -5.99 -4.93 0.21
C LEU A 57 -6.60 -4.01 1.27
N ASN A 58 -6.12 -4.07 2.52
CA ASN A 58 -6.55 -3.16 3.58
C ASN A 58 -6.06 -1.72 3.35
N VAL A 59 -4.85 -1.53 2.83
CA VAL A 59 -4.35 -0.20 2.44
C VAL A 59 -5.25 0.42 1.37
N ALA A 60 -5.58 -0.33 0.32
CA ALA A 60 -6.51 0.11 -0.72
C ALA A 60 -7.91 0.45 -0.14
N LEU A 61 -8.43 -0.37 0.78
CA LEU A 61 -9.71 -0.11 1.44
C LEU A 61 -9.67 1.18 2.30
N ILE A 62 -8.56 1.51 2.93
CA ILE A 62 -8.42 2.78 3.67
C ILE A 62 -8.58 3.97 2.71
N LEU A 63 -8.06 3.89 1.49
CA LEU A 63 -8.17 4.95 0.50
C LEU A 63 -9.61 5.18 0.00
N THR A 64 -10.48 4.18 0.04
CA THR A 64 -11.89 4.36 -0.34
C THR A 64 -12.63 5.32 0.59
N ASN A 65 -12.20 5.48 1.86
CA ASN A 65 -12.82 6.43 2.79
C ASN A 65 -12.66 7.90 2.39
N ILE A 66 -11.75 8.20 1.47
CA ILE A 66 -11.51 9.54 0.92
C ILE A 66 -11.81 9.58 -0.59
N ASN A 67 -12.53 8.59 -1.11
CA ASN A 67 -12.92 8.48 -2.51
C ASN A 67 -11.73 8.64 -3.47
N SER A 68 -10.59 8.00 -3.16
CA SER A 68 -9.40 8.04 -4.01
C SER A 68 -9.68 7.46 -5.39
N ASP A 69 -9.04 8.03 -6.43
CA ASP A 69 -9.18 7.56 -7.80
C ASP A 69 -8.66 6.12 -7.97
N TYR A 70 -9.12 5.45 -9.03
CA TYR A 70 -8.79 4.04 -9.27
C TYR A 70 -7.28 3.79 -9.44
N LYS A 71 -6.50 4.77 -9.92
CA LYS A 71 -5.04 4.62 -10.07
C LYS A 71 -4.34 4.61 -8.72
N ALA A 72 -4.79 5.46 -7.77
CA ALA A 72 -4.31 5.42 -6.40
C ALA A 72 -4.67 4.09 -5.72
N ILE A 73 -5.88 3.56 -5.96
CA ILE A 73 -6.31 2.23 -5.45
C ILE A 73 -5.43 1.12 -6.05
N CYS A 74 -5.18 1.14 -7.38
CA CYS A 74 -4.26 0.19 -8.02
C CYS A 74 -2.84 0.29 -7.44
N ALA A 75 -2.31 1.52 -7.30
CA ALA A 75 -0.98 1.73 -6.73
C ALA A 75 -0.89 1.26 -5.27
N ALA A 76 -1.96 1.41 -4.47
CA ALA A 76 -2.02 0.88 -3.11
C ALA A 76 -2.01 -0.66 -3.07
N LEU A 77 -2.65 -1.33 -4.04
CA LEU A 77 -2.58 -2.80 -4.17
C LEU A 77 -1.19 -3.28 -4.57
N LEU A 78 -0.46 -2.48 -5.36
CA LEU A 78 0.82 -2.84 -5.96
C LEU A 78 2.05 -2.33 -5.17
N HIS A 79 1.88 -1.53 -4.12
CA HIS A 79 2.96 -0.73 -3.51
C HIS A 79 4.15 -1.53 -3.01
N ASP A 80 3.93 -2.77 -2.55
CA ASP A 80 4.99 -3.65 -2.03
C ASP A 80 5.56 -4.60 -3.11
N THR A 81 4.96 -4.66 -4.31
CA THR A 81 5.38 -5.66 -5.32
C THR A 81 6.77 -5.44 -5.88
N ILE A 82 7.25 -4.19 -5.93
CA ILE A 82 8.63 -3.87 -6.36
C ILE A 82 9.64 -4.04 -5.21
N GLU A 83 9.21 -3.80 -3.96
CA GLU A 83 10.09 -3.82 -2.80
C GLU A 83 10.24 -5.22 -2.20
N ASP A 84 9.14 -5.94 -2.05
CA ASP A 84 9.04 -7.19 -1.30
C ASP A 84 8.82 -8.43 -2.19
N SER A 85 8.84 -8.25 -3.52
CA SER A 85 8.74 -9.36 -4.49
C SER A 85 9.57 -9.09 -5.76
N ASP A 86 9.32 -9.85 -6.83
CA ASP A 86 10.00 -9.75 -8.12
C ASP A 86 9.29 -8.85 -9.16
N GLY A 87 8.34 -8.02 -8.71
CA GLY A 87 7.65 -7.06 -9.57
C GLY A 87 8.59 -5.95 -10.08
N THR A 88 8.39 -5.50 -11.33
CA THR A 88 9.21 -4.44 -11.93
C THR A 88 8.36 -3.26 -12.39
N TYR A 89 8.99 -2.07 -12.46
CA TYR A 89 8.36 -0.87 -13.02
C TYR A 89 7.84 -1.11 -14.43
N GLU A 90 8.65 -1.80 -15.26
CA GLU A 90 8.35 -2.10 -16.67
C GLU A 90 7.11 -2.98 -16.80
N GLU A 91 6.99 -4.01 -15.97
CA GLU A 91 5.81 -4.88 -15.94
C GLU A 91 4.56 -4.08 -15.54
N ILE A 92 4.62 -3.28 -14.48
CA ILE A 92 3.49 -2.48 -13.99
C ILE A 92 3.09 -1.45 -15.05
N SER A 93 4.06 -0.74 -15.65
CA SER A 93 3.81 0.25 -16.69
C SER A 93 3.12 -0.34 -17.94
N LYS A 94 3.50 -1.57 -18.32
CA LYS A 94 2.90 -2.29 -19.46
C LYS A 94 1.52 -2.85 -19.16
N LEU A 95 1.29 -3.35 -17.94
CA LEU A 95 0.05 -4.02 -17.56
C LEU A 95 -1.06 -3.05 -17.16
N PHE A 96 -0.71 -1.89 -16.62
CA PHE A 96 -1.65 -0.90 -16.09
C PHE A 96 -1.55 0.42 -16.85
N ASP A 97 -0.65 1.30 -16.46
CA ASP A 97 -0.15 2.46 -17.21
C ASP A 97 1.08 3.07 -16.52
N LYS A 98 1.70 4.07 -17.18
CA LYS A 98 2.89 4.76 -16.62
C LYS A 98 2.58 5.51 -15.32
N GLU A 99 1.38 6.04 -15.17
CA GLU A 99 1.00 6.82 -13.99
C GLU A 99 0.91 5.92 -12.76
N VAL A 100 0.27 4.74 -12.88
CA VAL A 100 0.26 3.73 -11.80
C VAL A 100 1.68 3.28 -11.47
N ALA A 101 2.52 2.98 -12.47
CA ALA A 101 3.89 2.57 -12.25
C ALA A 101 4.72 3.64 -11.53
N ASN A 102 4.55 4.92 -11.90
CA ASN A 102 5.21 6.04 -11.23
C ASN A 102 4.78 6.16 -9.77
N LEU A 103 3.48 6.05 -9.47
CA LEU A 103 2.98 6.08 -8.09
C LEU A 103 3.64 4.97 -7.24
N VAL A 104 3.67 3.73 -7.76
CA VAL A 104 4.29 2.59 -7.06
C VAL A 104 5.78 2.82 -6.85
N GLU A 105 6.50 3.28 -7.88
CA GLU A 105 7.94 3.56 -7.78
C GLU A 105 8.24 4.67 -6.77
N CYS A 106 7.46 5.75 -6.76
CA CYS A 106 7.62 6.84 -5.80
C CYS A 106 7.39 6.37 -4.36
N VAL A 107 6.34 5.55 -4.11
CA VAL A 107 6.11 4.95 -2.79
C VAL A 107 7.29 4.09 -2.37
N THR A 108 7.82 3.25 -3.28
CA THR A 108 9.00 2.39 -3.04
C THR A 108 10.26 3.20 -2.73
N LYS A 109 10.55 4.26 -3.50
CA LYS A 109 11.71 5.14 -3.27
C LYS A 109 11.66 5.80 -1.88
N ILE A 110 10.48 6.23 -1.43
CA ILE A 110 10.29 6.80 -0.09
C ILE A 110 10.68 5.78 1.00
N ASN A 111 10.48 4.48 0.78
CA ASN A 111 10.84 3.42 1.74
C ASN A 111 12.34 3.19 1.85
N ARG A 112 13.06 3.24 0.73
CA ARG A 112 14.48 2.81 0.63
C ARG A 112 15.50 3.77 1.21
N ILE A 113 15.14 4.98 1.60
CA ILE A 113 16.09 5.93 2.17
C ILE A 113 16.44 5.50 3.60
N SER A 114 17.66 5.01 3.83
CA SER A 114 18.21 4.65 5.14
C SER A 114 18.81 5.86 5.87
N PHE A 115 18.86 5.83 7.21
CA PHE A 115 19.28 6.95 8.06
C PHE A 115 20.35 6.51 9.06
N THR A 116 21.26 7.43 9.37
CA THR A 116 22.41 7.20 10.27
C THR A 116 22.19 7.72 11.69
N SER A 117 21.25 8.66 11.91
CA SER A 117 20.94 9.19 13.25
C SER A 117 19.47 9.58 13.44
N GLU A 118 18.98 9.70 14.71
CA GLU A 118 17.57 10.09 15.01
C GLU A 118 17.24 11.51 14.52
N SER A 119 18.16 12.47 14.62
CA SER A 119 17.95 13.85 14.16
C SER A 119 17.95 13.96 12.63
N GLU A 120 18.83 13.22 11.95
CA GLU A 120 18.83 13.09 10.49
C GLU A 120 17.58 12.36 9.99
N GLN A 121 17.09 11.38 10.75
CA GLN A 121 15.86 10.64 10.46
C GLN A 121 14.64 11.56 10.42
N MET A 122 14.53 12.51 11.35
CA MET A 122 13.41 13.46 11.42
C MET A 122 13.44 14.47 10.26
N ALA A 123 14.59 15.09 10.00
CA ALA A 123 14.79 16.02 8.89
C ALA A 123 14.59 15.33 7.52
N ALA A 124 15.04 14.10 7.39
CA ALA A 124 14.90 13.33 6.16
C ALA A 124 13.46 12.83 5.95
N ASN A 125 12.72 12.50 7.01
CA ASN A 125 11.28 12.19 6.89
C ASN A 125 10.49 13.42 6.40
N GLN A 126 10.79 14.63 6.92
CA GLN A 126 10.18 15.87 6.42
C GLN A 126 10.53 16.11 4.94
N ARG A 127 11.80 15.92 4.55
CA ARG A 127 12.24 16.06 3.15
C ARG A 127 11.54 15.05 2.23
N LYS A 128 11.36 13.80 2.67
CA LYS A 128 10.62 12.77 1.91
C LYS A 128 9.18 13.18 1.63
N ILE A 129 8.49 13.67 2.68
CA ILE A 129 7.12 14.15 2.55
C ILE A 129 7.07 15.30 1.54
N LEU A 130 8.01 16.26 1.61
CA LEU A 130 8.07 17.39 0.67
C LEU A 130 8.35 16.95 -0.77
N VAL A 131 9.27 16.00 -0.97
CA VAL A 131 9.57 15.44 -2.31
C VAL A 131 8.35 14.67 -2.84
N GLY A 132 7.74 13.82 -2.04
CA GLY A 132 6.54 13.08 -2.43
C GLY A 132 5.36 14.01 -2.77
N LEU A 133 5.16 15.08 -2.01
CA LEU A 133 4.13 16.10 -2.31
C LEU A 133 4.44 16.87 -3.60
N ALA A 134 5.72 17.08 -3.92
CA ALA A 134 6.13 17.77 -5.16
C ALA A 134 5.89 16.89 -6.41
N GLU A 135 5.94 15.58 -6.28
CA GLU A 135 5.68 14.64 -7.39
C GLU A 135 4.18 14.36 -7.53
N ASP A 136 3.54 13.80 -6.50
CA ASP A 136 2.11 13.50 -6.51
C ASP A 136 1.59 13.28 -5.07
N VAL A 137 0.56 14.02 -4.68
CA VAL A 137 -0.03 13.92 -3.34
C VAL A 137 -0.54 12.52 -3.02
N ARG A 138 -0.96 11.73 -4.02
CA ARG A 138 -1.44 10.36 -3.85
C ARG A 138 -0.36 9.45 -3.25
N VAL A 139 0.92 9.68 -3.55
CA VAL A 139 2.05 8.95 -2.98
C VAL A 139 2.05 9.06 -1.45
N ILE A 140 1.86 10.28 -0.92
CA ILE A 140 1.80 10.51 0.53
C ILE A 140 0.56 9.86 1.14
N ILE A 141 -0.59 9.96 0.47
CA ILE A 141 -1.85 9.36 0.92
C ILE A 141 -1.71 7.84 1.02
N ILE A 142 -1.15 7.19 -0.01
CA ILE A 142 -0.86 5.74 0.01
C ILE A 142 0.06 5.40 1.18
N LYS A 143 1.13 6.19 1.39
CA LYS A 143 2.09 5.96 2.47
C LYS A 143 1.48 6.11 3.85
N LEU A 144 0.60 7.09 4.04
CA LEU A 144 -0.15 7.26 5.29
C LEU A 144 -1.11 6.10 5.55
N ALA A 145 -1.80 5.62 4.50
CA ALA A 145 -2.69 4.46 4.60
C ALA A 145 -1.91 3.16 4.94
N ASP A 146 -0.75 2.94 4.32
CA ASP A 146 0.18 1.86 4.68
C ASP A 146 0.60 1.96 6.15
N ARG A 147 1.06 3.14 6.58
CA ARG A 147 1.45 3.37 7.97
C ARG A 147 0.30 3.12 8.93
N LEU A 148 -0.90 3.61 8.62
CA LEU A 148 -2.10 3.40 9.43
C LEU A 148 -2.43 1.90 9.57
N HIS A 149 -2.38 1.13 8.48
CA HIS A 149 -2.62 -0.30 8.55
C HIS A 149 -1.53 -1.02 9.37
N ASN A 150 -0.27 -0.68 9.20
CA ASN A 150 0.83 -1.22 9.98
C ASN A 150 0.68 -0.91 11.48
N MET A 151 0.20 0.29 11.86
CA MET A 151 -0.09 0.64 13.25
C MET A 151 -1.26 -0.16 13.81
N ARG A 152 -2.32 -0.42 13.02
CA ARG A 152 -3.47 -1.25 13.43
C ARG A 152 -3.10 -2.70 13.71
N THR A 153 -2.03 -3.21 13.10
CA THR A 153 -1.54 -4.59 13.27
C THR A 153 -0.31 -4.67 14.19
N LEU A 154 0.10 -3.57 14.80
CA LEU A 154 1.32 -3.48 15.61
C LEU A 154 1.31 -4.37 16.86
N TYR A 155 0.11 -4.65 17.40
CA TYR A 155 -0.10 -5.43 18.63
C TYR A 155 0.45 -6.87 18.56
N VAL A 156 0.67 -7.43 17.37
CA VAL A 156 1.24 -8.78 17.20
C VAL A 156 2.76 -8.81 17.35
N MET A 157 3.42 -7.65 17.38
CA MET A 157 4.87 -7.55 17.50
C MET A 157 5.32 -7.53 18.96
N PRO A 158 6.55 -7.98 19.28
CA PRO A 158 7.16 -7.78 20.59
C PRO A 158 7.19 -6.30 20.99
N LEU A 159 7.00 -6.00 22.29
CA LEU A 159 6.89 -4.62 22.82
C LEU A 159 8.02 -3.70 22.37
N GLU A 160 9.28 -4.20 22.34
CA GLU A 160 10.43 -3.41 21.88
C GLU A 160 10.32 -2.99 20.42
N LYS A 161 9.79 -3.88 19.54
CA LYS A 161 9.53 -3.53 18.14
C LYS A 161 8.35 -2.59 17.99
N GLN A 162 7.32 -2.73 18.86
CA GLN A 162 6.18 -1.79 18.88
C GLN A 162 6.66 -0.38 19.19
N LYS A 163 7.45 -0.18 20.26
CA LYS A 163 8.01 1.12 20.66
C LYS A 163 8.85 1.75 19.55
N LYS A 164 9.70 0.95 18.86
CA LYS A 164 10.54 1.44 17.76
C LYS A 164 9.72 1.86 16.53
N LYS A 165 8.62 1.19 16.23
CA LYS A 165 7.77 1.51 15.07
C LYS A 165 6.76 2.62 15.36
N ALA A 166 6.42 2.87 16.62
CA ALA A 166 5.50 3.92 17.05
C ALA A 166 6.16 5.32 17.13
N LYS A 167 7.50 5.40 17.16
CA LYS A 167 8.28 6.65 17.03
C LYS A 167 8.40 7.03 15.56
#